data_63f3042385dc87e36b338f8610fa757f
#
_entry.id   63f3042385dc87e36b338f8610fa757f
#
_cell.length_a   1.000
_cell.length_b   1.000
_cell.length_c   1.000
_cell.angle_alpha   90.00
_cell.angle_beta   90.00
_cell.angle_gamma   90.00
#
_symmetry.space_group_name_H-M   'P 1'
#
loop_
_entity.id
_entity.type
_entity.pdbx_description
1 polymer ?
#
loop_
_entity_poly.entity_id
_entity_poly.type
_entity_poly.pdbx_seq_one_letter_code
_entity_poly.pdbx_strand_id
1 'polypeptide(L)'
;MTVELGSTGMRISRVGFGAWAIGGTGWWDAWGAQDDDESIAAIHRAVELGINWIDTAPIYGLGHSEEVVGRALDGLDPRPFVFTKAGLLDGGDNSVRNPLSRDSILREVEASLRRLRLDVIDLYQVHWPIPDADIEQAWSTFAELKD
;
A
#
# COMPACT_ATOMS: atom_id res chain seq x y z
N MET A 1 15.62 16.03 4.52
CA MET A 1 16.45 15.83 3.31
C MET A 1 15.79 14.76 2.45
N THR A 2 15.44 15.09 1.20
CA THR A 2 14.77 14.19 0.25
C THR A 2 15.74 13.70 -0.82
N VAL A 3 15.43 12.56 -1.43
CA VAL A 3 16.12 11.98 -2.58
C VAL A 3 15.09 11.73 -3.68
N GLU A 4 15.51 11.69 -4.93
CA GLU A 4 14.63 11.33 -6.03
C GLU A 4 14.46 9.81 -6.10
N LEU A 5 13.22 9.34 -6.26
CA LEU A 5 12.92 7.92 -6.41
C LEU A 5 13.12 7.51 -7.89
N GLY A 6 14.28 6.96 -8.20
CA GLY A 6 14.62 6.56 -9.58
C GLY A 6 14.49 7.75 -10.55
N SER A 7 13.71 7.54 -11.62
CA SER A 7 13.41 8.55 -12.65
C SER A 7 11.95 9.03 -12.60
N THR A 8 11.28 8.85 -11.46
CA THR A 8 9.84 9.15 -11.32
C THR A 8 9.52 10.63 -11.14
N GLY A 9 10.53 11.46 -10.82
CA GLY A 9 10.34 12.85 -10.41
C GLY A 9 9.84 13.00 -8.95
N MET A 10 9.45 11.92 -8.28
CA MET A 10 9.05 11.98 -6.88
C MET A 10 10.26 12.20 -5.97
N ARG A 11 10.20 13.23 -5.14
CA ARG A 11 11.22 13.51 -4.12
C ARG A 11 10.74 12.99 -2.77
N ILE A 12 11.29 11.87 -2.33
CA ILE A 12 10.91 11.19 -1.09
C ILE A 12 11.94 11.40 0.02
N SER A 13 11.47 11.39 1.28
CA SER A 13 12.33 11.32 2.45
C SER A 13 13.10 10.00 2.47
N ARG A 14 14.31 9.99 3.06
CA ARG A 14 15.15 8.78 3.11
C ARG A 14 14.56 7.65 3.94
N VAL A 15 13.62 7.98 4.81
CA VAL A 15 12.87 7.05 5.65
C VAL A 15 11.40 7.23 5.31
N GLY A 16 10.65 6.15 5.19
CA GLY A 16 9.21 6.14 4.99
C GLY A 16 8.49 5.58 6.19
N PHE A 17 7.17 5.70 6.20
CA PHE A 17 6.31 5.09 7.19
C PHE A 17 5.78 3.75 6.66
N GLY A 18 6.17 2.63 7.27
CA GLY A 18 5.65 1.30 6.94
C GLY A 18 4.40 1.00 7.76
N ALA A 19 3.31 0.67 7.08
CA ALA A 19 1.99 0.49 7.69
C ALA A 19 1.61 -0.98 7.94
N TRP A 20 2.57 -1.91 7.91
CA TRP A 20 2.28 -3.33 8.09
C TRP A 20 1.63 -3.63 9.45
N ALA A 21 2.23 -3.14 10.56
CA ALA A 21 1.71 -3.35 11.90
C ALA A 21 0.28 -2.81 12.09
N ILE A 22 -0.11 -1.77 11.35
CA ILE A 22 -1.46 -1.17 11.35
C ILE A 22 -2.54 -2.19 10.93
N GLY A 23 -2.18 -3.23 10.18
CA GLY A 23 -3.10 -4.30 9.82
C GLY A 23 -3.76 -5.00 11.00
N GLY A 24 -3.22 -4.85 12.22
CA GLY A 24 -3.83 -5.40 13.44
C GLY A 24 -3.82 -6.92 13.49
N THR A 25 -4.89 -7.52 14.01
CA THR A 25 -5.07 -8.96 14.18
C THR A 25 -5.91 -9.59 13.07
N GLY A 26 -6.04 -10.91 13.06
CA GLY A 26 -7.01 -11.63 12.22
C GLY A 26 -6.51 -11.99 10.82
N TRP A 27 -5.22 -11.90 10.58
CA TRP A 27 -4.58 -12.33 9.34
C TRP A 27 -3.25 -13.04 9.64
N TRP A 28 -2.71 -13.80 8.68
CA TRP A 28 -1.65 -14.79 8.89
C TRP A 28 -0.33 -14.22 9.43
N ASP A 29 -0.01 -12.95 9.19
CA ASP A 29 1.26 -12.31 9.58
C ASP A 29 1.03 -11.06 10.44
N ALA A 30 0.04 -11.16 11.33
CA ALA A 30 -0.36 -10.08 12.24
C ALA A 30 0.66 -9.86 13.35
N TRP A 31 0.94 -8.58 13.66
CA TRP A 31 1.82 -8.21 14.77
C TRP A 31 1.07 -8.04 16.11
N GLY A 32 -0.23 -8.25 16.12
CA GLY A 32 -1.08 -8.08 17.27
C GLY A 32 -2.08 -6.93 17.14
N ALA A 33 -2.88 -6.73 18.18
CA ALA A 33 -3.91 -5.69 18.19
C ALA A 33 -3.28 -4.30 18.06
N GLN A 34 -3.90 -3.45 17.28
CA GLN A 34 -3.54 -2.05 17.10
C GLN A 34 -4.76 -1.18 17.40
N ASP A 35 -4.51 0.02 17.87
CA ASP A 35 -5.49 1.09 17.99
C ASP A 35 -5.41 2.00 16.75
N ASP A 36 -6.53 2.20 16.09
CA ASP A 36 -6.59 2.99 14.86
C ASP A 36 -6.28 4.46 15.09
N ASP A 37 -6.75 5.03 16.20
CA ASP A 37 -6.52 6.45 16.49
C ASP A 37 -5.06 6.70 16.87
N GLU A 38 -4.42 5.76 17.58
CA GLU A 38 -2.96 5.80 17.82
C GLU A 38 -2.18 5.65 16.52
N SER A 39 -2.62 4.76 15.63
CA SER A 39 -2.00 4.56 14.32
C SER A 39 -2.10 5.81 13.44
N ILE A 40 -3.25 6.47 13.39
CA ILE A 40 -3.46 7.75 12.70
C ILE A 40 -2.56 8.85 13.30
N ALA A 41 -2.52 8.95 14.62
CA ALA A 41 -1.66 9.93 15.30
C ALA A 41 -0.17 9.69 14.99
N ALA A 42 0.27 8.42 14.91
CA ALA A 42 1.63 8.07 14.52
C ALA A 42 1.96 8.48 13.07
N ILE A 43 1.02 8.29 12.13
CA ILE A 43 1.17 8.75 10.74
C ILE A 43 1.29 10.27 10.70
N HIS A 44 0.40 11.00 11.37
CA HIS A 44 0.44 12.46 11.43
C HIS A 44 1.77 12.93 12.00
N ARG A 45 2.22 12.31 13.11
CA ARG A 45 3.50 12.66 13.71
C ARG A 45 4.69 12.38 12.80
N ALA A 46 4.67 11.31 12.03
CA ALA A 46 5.70 11.00 11.05
C ALA A 46 5.77 12.08 9.95
N VAL A 47 4.61 12.51 9.44
CA VAL A 47 4.52 13.58 8.44
C VAL A 47 5.03 14.91 8.99
N GLU A 48 4.66 15.29 10.21
CA GLU A 48 5.18 16.49 10.89
C GLU A 48 6.71 16.47 11.03
N LEU A 49 7.31 15.29 11.19
CA LEU A 49 8.75 15.11 11.27
C LEU A 49 9.45 15.07 9.90
N GLY A 50 8.69 15.25 8.81
CA GLY A 50 9.20 15.35 7.46
C GLY A 50 9.28 14.03 6.69
N ILE A 51 8.65 12.96 7.18
CA ILE A 51 8.39 11.76 6.39
C ILE A 51 7.28 12.10 5.41
N ASN A 52 7.50 11.86 4.12
CA ASN A 52 6.55 12.24 3.08
C ASN A 52 6.10 11.07 2.19
N TRP A 53 6.24 9.84 2.65
CA TRP A 53 5.68 8.67 1.99
C TRP A 53 5.31 7.57 2.99
N ILE A 54 4.25 6.83 2.65
CA ILE A 54 3.68 5.73 3.43
C ILE A 54 3.64 4.50 2.53
N ASP A 55 4.12 3.36 3.04
CA ASP A 55 4.03 2.06 2.36
C ASP A 55 3.01 1.17 3.07
N THR A 56 2.02 0.72 2.33
CA THR A 56 0.96 -0.18 2.78
C THR A 56 0.73 -1.32 1.78
N ALA A 57 -0.24 -2.20 2.03
CA ALA A 57 -0.68 -3.25 1.12
C ALA A 57 -2.09 -3.76 1.46
N PRO A 58 -2.84 -4.28 0.45
CA PRO A 58 -4.18 -4.87 0.67
C PRO A 58 -4.17 -6.05 1.64
N ILE A 59 -3.09 -6.83 1.67
CA ILE A 59 -3.00 -8.00 2.56
C ILE A 59 -2.82 -7.61 4.03
N TYR A 60 -2.33 -6.40 4.35
CA TYR A 60 -2.12 -5.97 5.71
C TYR A 60 -3.45 -5.76 6.43
N GLY A 61 -3.82 -6.73 7.27
CA GLY A 61 -5.12 -6.76 7.92
C GLY A 61 -6.30 -6.88 6.94
N LEU A 62 -6.08 -7.52 5.78
CA LEU A 62 -7.12 -7.76 4.76
C LEU A 62 -7.80 -6.45 4.28
N GLY A 63 -7.00 -5.40 4.13
CA GLY A 63 -7.42 -4.06 3.71
C GLY A 63 -7.48 -3.03 4.84
N HIS A 64 -7.49 -3.47 6.10
CA HIS A 64 -7.61 -2.58 7.26
C HIS A 64 -6.51 -1.50 7.29
N SER A 65 -5.25 -1.89 7.01
CA SER A 65 -4.15 -0.92 6.95
C SER A 65 -4.38 0.18 5.92
N GLU A 66 -4.89 -0.14 4.73
CA GLU A 66 -5.22 0.87 3.72
C GLU A 66 -6.38 1.77 4.17
N GLU A 67 -7.38 1.25 4.88
CA GLU A 67 -8.49 2.05 5.42
C GLU A 67 -8.02 3.04 6.48
N VAL A 68 -7.14 2.61 7.39
CA VAL A 68 -6.55 3.47 8.43
C VAL A 68 -5.65 4.53 7.80
N VAL A 69 -4.81 4.14 6.84
CA VAL A 69 -4.00 5.11 6.07
C VAL A 69 -4.90 6.10 5.36
N GLY A 70 -5.95 5.66 4.66
CA GLY A 70 -6.91 6.56 3.99
C GLY A 70 -7.55 7.57 4.94
N ARG A 71 -7.89 7.16 6.16
CA ARG A 71 -8.39 8.09 7.21
C ARG A 71 -7.32 9.06 7.67
N ALA A 72 -6.07 8.61 7.78
CA ALA A 72 -4.97 9.45 8.21
C ALA A 72 -4.60 10.53 7.18
N LEU A 73 -4.92 10.32 5.89
CA LEU A 73 -4.67 11.32 4.85
C LEU A 73 -5.65 12.50 4.92
N ASP A 74 -6.80 12.33 5.57
CA ASP A 74 -7.82 13.38 5.68
C ASP A 74 -7.23 14.62 6.36
N GLY A 75 -7.26 15.76 5.67
CA GLY A 75 -6.78 17.05 6.18
C GLY A 75 -5.27 17.28 6.09
N LEU A 76 -4.49 16.36 5.54
CA LEU A 76 -3.07 16.56 5.27
C LEU A 76 -2.87 17.31 3.94
N ASP A 77 -2.23 18.49 4.00
CA ASP A 77 -1.87 19.28 2.82
C ASP A 77 -0.45 19.88 2.99
N PRO A 78 0.55 19.49 2.17
CA PRO A 78 0.46 18.44 1.18
C PRO A 78 0.35 17.03 1.81
N ARG A 79 -0.44 16.14 1.18
CA ARG A 79 -0.48 14.74 1.60
C ARG A 79 0.85 14.04 1.30
N PRO A 80 1.27 13.04 2.09
CA PRO A 80 2.39 12.18 1.73
C PRO A 80 2.06 11.34 0.48
N PHE A 81 3.10 10.88 -0.22
CA PHE A 81 2.95 9.86 -1.25
C PHE A 81 2.48 8.54 -0.63
N VAL A 82 1.62 7.83 -1.32
CA VAL A 82 1.09 6.54 -0.89
C VAL A 82 1.52 5.44 -1.85
N PHE A 83 2.22 4.46 -1.30
CA PHE A 83 2.69 3.27 -1.98
C PHE A 83 1.88 2.07 -1.52
N THR A 84 1.30 1.33 -2.46
CA THR A 84 0.61 0.08 -2.15
C THR A 84 0.92 -0.99 -3.20
N LYS A 85 0.33 -2.17 -3.07
CA LYS A 85 0.81 -3.35 -3.78
C LYS A 85 -0.36 -4.17 -4.35
N ALA A 86 -0.05 -5.05 -5.31
CA ALA A 86 -0.95 -6.08 -5.82
C ALA A 86 -0.30 -7.46 -5.82
N GLY A 87 -1.10 -8.48 -6.05
CA GLY A 87 -0.63 -9.84 -6.26
C GLY A 87 -0.30 -10.59 -4.97
N LEU A 88 -0.91 -10.22 -3.85
CA LEU A 88 -0.88 -10.99 -2.62
C LEU A 88 -2.22 -10.85 -1.90
N LEU A 89 -3.02 -11.89 -1.94
CA LEU A 89 -4.36 -11.95 -1.37
C LEU A 89 -4.47 -13.04 -0.31
N ASP A 90 -5.45 -12.88 0.58
CA ASP A 90 -5.82 -13.96 1.50
C ASP A 90 -6.29 -15.19 0.72
N GLY A 91 -5.72 -16.32 1.05
CA GLY A 91 -6.08 -17.63 0.51
C GLY A 91 -7.09 -18.39 1.35
N GLY A 92 -7.40 -17.87 2.55
CA GLY A 92 -8.08 -18.61 3.62
C GLY A 92 -7.14 -19.58 4.35
N ASP A 93 -7.55 -20.07 5.49
CA ASP A 93 -6.81 -21.06 6.31
C ASP A 93 -5.34 -20.67 6.60
N ASN A 94 -5.10 -19.40 6.88
CA ASN A 94 -3.74 -18.86 7.09
C ASN A 94 -2.79 -19.07 5.89
N SER A 95 -3.30 -19.11 4.69
CA SER A 95 -2.53 -19.15 3.46
C SER A 95 -2.66 -17.84 2.68
N VAL A 96 -1.80 -17.67 1.67
CA VAL A 96 -1.87 -16.57 0.73
C VAL A 96 -1.95 -17.09 -0.71
N ARG A 97 -2.54 -16.29 -1.57
CA ARG A 97 -2.57 -16.50 -3.02
C ARG A 97 -1.88 -15.34 -3.71
N ASN A 98 -1.19 -15.66 -4.79
CA ASN A 98 -0.45 -14.68 -5.59
C ASN A 98 -1.04 -14.55 -7.00
N PRO A 99 -2.23 -13.94 -7.17
CA PRO A 99 -2.82 -13.77 -8.49
C PRO A 99 -2.21 -12.56 -9.19
N LEU A 100 -1.40 -12.80 -10.20
CA LEU A 100 -0.78 -11.76 -11.04
C LEU A 100 -1.52 -11.56 -12.37
N SER A 101 -2.72 -12.13 -12.51
CA SER A 101 -3.55 -11.92 -13.70
C SER A 101 -4.03 -10.46 -13.81
N ARG A 102 -4.21 -10.00 -15.05
CA ARG A 102 -4.73 -8.67 -15.34
C ARG A 102 -6.03 -8.37 -14.58
N ASP A 103 -6.99 -9.28 -14.61
CA ASP A 103 -8.29 -9.07 -13.95
C ASP A 103 -8.17 -8.98 -12.43
N SER A 104 -7.21 -9.69 -11.81
CA SER A 104 -6.96 -9.56 -10.38
C SER A 104 -6.38 -8.19 -10.05
N ILE A 105 -5.32 -7.79 -10.75
CA ILE A 105 -4.64 -6.51 -10.54
C ILE A 105 -5.62 -5.33 -10.71
N LEU A 106 -6.48 -5.35 -11.72
CA LEU A 106 -7.49 -4.31 -11.91
C LEU A 106 -8.49 -4.23 -10.76
N ARG A 107 -8.98 -5.38 -10.26
CA ARG A 107 -9.85 -5.40 -9.08
C ARG A 107 -9.14 -4.94 -7.82
N GLU A 108 -7.88 -5.30 -7.66
CA GLU A 108 -7.06 -4.93 -6.51
C GLU A 108 -6.79 -3.42 -6.46
N VAL A 109 -6.40 -2.81 -7.59
CA VAL A 109 -6.15 -1.36 -7.64
C VAL A 109 -7.42 -0.55 -7.34
N GLU A 110 -8.56 -0.93 -7.92
CA GLU A 110 -9.84 -0.28 -7.62
C GLU A 110 -10.24 -0.40 -6.15
N ALA A 111 -10.01 -1.56 -5.55
CA ALA A 111 -10.29 -1.79 -4.14
C ALA A 111 -9.34 -0.96 -3.24
N SER A 112 -8.05 -0.88 -3.58
CA SER A 112 -7.07 -0.07 -2.87
C SER A 112 -7.39 1.43 -2.95
N LEU A 113 -7.74 1.94 -4.13
CA LEU A 113 -8.17 3.34 -4.30
C LEU A 113 -9.36 3.69 -3.40
N ARG A 114 -10.37 2.78 -3.34
CA ARG A 114 -11.54 3.00 -2.47
C ARG A 114 -11.18 3.03 -0.98
N ARG A 115 -10.34 2.07 -0.50
CA ARG A 115 -9.92 2.02 0.92
C ARG A 115 -9.06 3.20 1.29
N LEU A 116 -8.12 3.58 0.44
CA LEU A 116 -7.23 4.72 0.62
C LEU A 116 -7.92 6.07 0.43
N ARG A 117 -9.14 6.09 -0.15
CA ARG A 117 -9.90 7.31 -0.49
C ARG A 117 -9.13 8.23 -1.44
N LEU A 118 -8.44 7.64 -2.40
CA LEU A 118 -7.60 8.34 -3.37
C LEU A 118 -8.12 8.10 -4.79
N ASP A 119 -7.92 9.11 -5.63
CA ASP A 119 -8.13 8.98 -7.09
C ASP A 119 -6.88 8.42 -7.80
N VAL A 120 -5.71 8.58 -7.17
CA VAL A 120 -4.42 8.14 -7.74
C VAL A 120 -3.53 7.55 -6.64
N ILE A 121 -2.94 6.38 -6.89
CA ILE A 121 -1.87 5.77 -6.11
C ILE A 121 -0.53 6.27 -6.67
N ASP A 122 0.36 6.78 -5.80
CA ASP A 122 1.62 7.38 -6.24
C ASP A 122 2.64 6.33 -6.70
N LEU A 123 2.67 5.14 -6.06
CA LEU A 123 3.47 4.00 -6.49
C LEU A 123 2.69 2.69 -6.27
N TYR A 124 2.51 1.93 -7.36
CA TYR A 124 1.86 0.62 -7.31
C TYR A 124 2.88 -0.47 -7.62
N GLN A 125 2.94 -1.51 -6.79
CA GLN A 125 4.02 -2.50 -6.77
C GLN A 125 3.49 -3.92 -6.86
N VAL A 126 4.24 -4.82 -7.49
CA VAL A 126 4.04 -6.27 -7.31
C VAL A 126 4.54 -6.65 -5.91
N HIS A 127 3.66 -7.22 -5.07
CA HIS A 127 4.00 -7.56 -3.70
C HIS A 127 5.03 -8.72 -3.66
N TRP A 128 4.67 -9.84 -4.32
CA TRP A 128 5.58 -10.95 -4.50
C TRP A 128 5.59 -11.38 -5.97
N PRO A 129 6.74 -11.42 -6.62
CA PRO A 129 6.85 -11.80 -8.03
C PRO A 129 6.78 -13.33 -8.21
N ILE A 130 5.68 -13.94 -7.75
CA ILE A 130 5.42 -15.38 -7.78
C ILE A 130 3.98 -15.61 -8.27
N PRO A 131 3.73 -16.54 -9.20
CA PRO A 131 4.73 -17.31 -9.95
C PRO A 131 5.44 -16.43 -11.00
N ASP A 132 6.68 -16.77 -11.29
CA ASP A 132 7.53 -16.06 -12.25
C ASP A 132 6.91 -15.98 -13.66
N ALA A 133 6.18 -17.04 -14.04
CA ALA A 133 5.50 -17.12 -15.34
C ALA A 133 4.47 -15.99 -15.59
N ASP A 134 3.92 -15.39 -14.53
CA ASP A 134 2.84 -14.39 -14.64
C ASP A 134 3.37 -12.95 -14.51
N ILE A 135 4.66 -12.76 -14.25
CA ILE A 135 5.26 -11.42 -14.01
C ILE A 135 5.14 -10.52 -15.23
N GLU A 136 5.34 -11.07 -16.43
CA GLU A 136 5.26 -10.28 -17.66
C GLU A 136 3.84 -9.74 -17.89
N GLN A 137 2.82 -10.54 -17.59
CA GLN A 137 1.42 -10.09 -17.64
C GLN A 137 1.15 -9.01 -16.59
N ALA A 138 1.68 -9.17 -15.38
CA ALA A 138 1.53 -8.16 -14.33
C ALA A 138 2.16 -6.82 -14.73
N TRP A 139 3.38 -6.84 -15.28
CA TRP A 139 4.05 -5.63 -15.77
C TRP A 139 3.29 -4.95 -16.90
N SER A 140 2.76 -5.72 -17.84
CA SER A 140 1.93 -5.18 -18.92
C SER A 140 0.69 -4.48 -18.38
N THR A 141 0.05 -5.06 -17.36
CA THR A 141 -1.12 -4.46 -16.70
C THR A 141 -0.75 -3.20 -15.92
N PHE A 142 0.39 -3.17 -15.24
CA PHE A 142 0.86 -1.96 -14.56
C PHE A 142 1.20 -0.83 -15.54
N ALA A 143 1.71 -1.16 -16.72
CA ALA A 143 1.92 -0.17 -17.76
C ALA A 143 0.60 0.45 -18.25
N GLU A 144 -0.45 -0.38 -18.43
CA GLU A 144 -1.80 0.11 -18.78
C GLU A 144 -2.38 1.03 -17.70
N LEU A 145 -2.14 0.74 -16.42
CA LEU A 145 -2.65 1.54 -15.30
C LEU A 145 -1.96 2.89 -15.13
N LYS A 146 -0.76 3.03 -15.66
CA LYS A 146 0.04 4.26 -15.58
C LYS A 146 -0.44 5.33 -16.57
N ASP A 147 -0.98 4.94 -17.72
CA ASP A 147 -1.43 5.83 -18.82
C ASP A 147 -2.84 6.37 -18.57
#